data_5da24cf0c734a3e23249b8557e46e40b
#
_entry.id   5da24cf0c734a3e23249b8557e46e40b
#
_cell.length_a   1.000
_cell.length_b   1.000
_cell.length_c   1.000
_cell.angle_alpha   90.00
_cell.angle_beta   90.00
_cell.angle_gamma   90.00
#
_symmetry.space_group_name_H-M   'P 1'
#
loop_
_entity.id
_entity.type
_entity.pdbx_description
1 polymer ?
#
loop_
_entity_poly.entity_id
_entity_poly.type
_entity_poly.pdbx_seq_one_letter_code
_entity_poly.pdbx_strand_id
1 'polypeptide(L)'
;KKALAFCRERHHFANGDYQRGRDHQHMIEAILNKVMSPSVLPNFSSLLKESKSMFQTSMSKDKIVSLCNMQLNDMAKWKIAYANAEGTGAKKTTFSIRSTALYVCEPNYNSVKKITKRMKKVMKETKESESSASDKNDVIK
;
A
#
# COMPACT_ATOMS: atom_id res chain seq x y z
N LYS A 1 20.36 4.28 -5.33
CA LYS A 1 20.31 4.26 -6.81
C LYS A 1 19.62 3.00 -7.37
N LYS A 2 19.95 1.77 -6.92
CA LYS A 2 19.37 0.52 -7.43
C LYS A 2 17.84 0.43 -7.23
N ALA A 3 17.34 0.75 -6.03
CA ALA A 3 15.91 0.75 -5.73
C ALA A 3 15.10 1.69 -6.64
N LEU A 4 15.62 2.88 -6.90
CA LEU A 4 14.99 3.84 -7.80
C LEU A 4 14.99 3.35 -9.26
N ALA A 5 16.06 2.71 -9.71
CA ALA A 5 16.15 2.10 -11.04
C ALA A 5 15.12 0.97 -11.18
N PHE A 6 15.01 0.09 -10.17
CA PHE A 6 13.99 -0.97 -10.11
C PHE A 6 12.57 -0.42 -10.23
N CYS A 7 12.22 0.63 -9.46
CA CYS A 7 10.90 1.25 -9.52
C CYS A 7 10.62 1.99 -10.86
N ARG A 8 11.64 2.37 -11.60
CA ARG A 8 11.51 3.12 -12.86
C ARG A 8 11.56 2.22 -14.10
N GLU A 9 11.94 0.95 -13.94
CA GLU A 9 12.04 0.03 -15.07
C GLU A 9 10.67 -0.18 -15.73
N ARG A 10 10.66 -0.06 -17.05
CA ARG A 10 9.43 -0.14 -17.85
C ARG A 10 9.65 -0.81 -19.20
N HIS A 11 10.85 -0.67 -19.77
CA HIS A 11 11.08 -0.98 -21.16
C HIS A 11 11.48 -2.43 -21.44
N HIS A 12 12.02 -3.12 -20.45
CA HIS A 12 12.49 -4.51 -20.59
C HIS A 12 11.37 -5.56 -20.44
N PHE A 13 10.13 -5.13 -20.16
CA PHE A 13 9.02 -6.04 -19.94
C PHE A 13 7.90 -5.82 -20.97
N ALA A 14 7.36 -6.91 -21.51
CA ALA A 14 6.24 -6.86 -22.45
C ALA A 14 5.00 -6.11 -21.90
N ASN A 15 4.76 -6.20 -20.57
CA ASN A 15 3.69 -5.52 -19.85
C ASN A 15 4.22 -4.34 -19.00
N GLY A 16 5.11 -3.51 -19.59
CA GLY A 16 5.96 -2.56 -18.88
C GLY A 16 5.29 -1.74 -17.78
N ASP A 17 4.12 -1.18 -18.01
CA ASP A 17 3.43 -0.36 -17.01
C ASP A 17 2.81 -1.17 -15.85
N TYR A 18 2.24 -2.33 -16.15
CA TYR A 18 1.72 -3.26 -15.13
C TYR A 18 2.85 -3.87 -14.31
N GLN A 19 3.99 -4.18 -14.95
CA GLN A 19 5.16 -4.68 -14.22
C GLN A 19 5.71 -3.62 -13.28
N ARG A 20 5.84 -2.38 -13.74
CA ARG A 20 6.22 -1.25 -12.87
C ARG A 20 5.29 -1.10 -11.67
N GLY A 21 3.99 -1.26 -11.86
CA GLY A 21 3.02 -1.27 -10.75
C GLY A 21 3.30 -2.36 -9.72
N ARG A 22 3.65 -3.57 -10.17
CA ARG A 22 4.05 -4.68 -9.29
C ARG A 22 5.37 -4.40 -8.58
N ASP A 23 6.35 -3.86 -9.29
CA ASP A 23 7.66 -3.51 -8.72
C ASP A 23 7.53 -2.45 -7.63
N HIS A 24 6.63 -1.47 -7.80
CA HIS A 24 6.28 -0.52 -6.74
C HIS A 24 5.66 -1.21 -5.53
N GLN A 25 4.75 -2.17 -5.73
CA GLN A 25 4.14 -2.94 -4.64
C GLN A 25 5.19 -3.73 -3.86
N HIS A 26 6.09 -4.44 -4.55
CA HIS A 26 7.20 -5.16 -3.93
C HIS A 26 8.15 -4.24 -3.16
N MET A 27 8.42 -3.04 -3.70
CA MET A 27 9.24 -2.05 -3.01
C MET A 27 8.57 -1.55 -1.73
N ILE A 28 7.26 -1.25 -1.77
CA ILE A 28 6.50 -0.84 -0.59
C ILE A 28 6.51 -1.96 0.47
N GLU A 29 6.30 -3.20 0.06
CA GLU A 29 6.37 -4.36 0.96
C GLU A 29 7.74 -4.49 1.62
N ALA A 30 8.82 -4.38 0.85
CA ALA A 30 10.19 -4.45 1.36
C ALA A 30 10.47 -3.31 2.37
N ILE A 31 9.99 -2.09 2.09
CA ILE A 31 10.11 -0.95 3.00
C ILE A 31 9.33 -1.20 4.29
N LEU A 32 8.07 -1.64 4.20
CA LEU A 32 7.24 -1.93 5.36
C LEU A 32 7.87 -3.02 6.23
N ASN A 33 8.31 -4.13 5.64
CA ASN A 33 8.97 -5.22 6.36
C ASN A 33 10.27 -4.74 7.04
N LYS A 34 11.03 -3.83 6.42
CA LYS A 34 12.23 -3.27 7.02
C LYS A 34 11.91 -2.32 8.17
N VAL A 35 10.93 -1.42 7.98
CA VAL A 35 10.50 -0.46 9.01
C VAL A 35 9.93 -1.18 10.22
N MET A 36 9.14 -2.25 10.01
CA MET A 36 8.53 -3.05 11.08
C MET A 36 9.51 -4.07 11.72
N SER A 37 10.78 -4.05 11.32
CA SER A 37 11.78 -4.94 11.92
C SER A 37 12.21 -4.47 13.32
N PRO A 38 12.62 -5.40 14.22
CA PRO A 38 13.10 -5.05 15.57
C PRO A 38 14.27 -4.07 15.57
N SER A 39 15.04 -4.02 14.48
CA SER A 39 16.21 -3.14 14.37
C SER A 39 15.86 -1.68 14.04
N VAL A 40 14.71 -1.41 13.45
CA VAL A 40 14.32 -0.07 12.98
C VAL A 40 13.18 0.52 13.80
N LEU A 41 12.20 -0.31 14.16
CA LEU A 41 10.96 0.13 14.79
C LEU A 41 11.17 0.94 16.11
N PRO A 42 12.10 0.61 17.01
CA PRO A 42 12.35 1.39 18.22
C PRO A 42 12.79 2.84 17.92
N ASN A 43 13.46 3.07 16.79
CA ASN A 43 13.96 4.38 16.35
C ASN A 43 13.02 5.06 15.34
N PHE A 44 11.82 4.52 15.12
CA PHE A 44 10.90 4.98 14.09
C PHE A 44 10.44 6.45 14.29
N SER A 45 10.29 6.90 15.54
CA SER A 45 9.93 8.29 15.84
C SER A 45 10.99 9.29 15.35
N SER A 46 12.28 8.95 15.45
CA SER A 46 13.38 9.77 14.91
C SER A 46 13.36 9.76 13.38
N LEU A 47 13.16 8.59 12.78
CA LEU A 47 13.03 8.45 11.33
C LEU A 47 11.87 9.28 10.77
N LEU A 48 10.72 9.31 11.47
CA LEU A 48 9.56 10.15 11.11
C LEU A 48 9.88 11.65 11.15
N LYS A 49 10.65 12.09 12.16
CA LYS A 49 11.04 13.52 12.26
C LYS A 49 11.89 13.95 11.07
N GLU A 50 12.88 13.13 10.69
CA GLU A 50 13.78 13.42 9.57
C GLU A 50 13.09 13.32 8.20
N SER A 51 12.14 12.39 8.04
CA SER A 51 11.41 12.18 6.78
C SER A 51 10.15 13.05 6.62
N LYS A 52 9.86 13.94 7.56
CA LYS A 52 8.64 14.75 7.59
C LYS A 52 8.38 15.57 6.32
N SER A 53 9.43 15.99 5.62
CA SER A 53 9.36 16.71 4.35
C SER A 53 9.23 15.80 3.12
N MET A 54 9.40 14.49 3.28
CA MET A 54 9.50 13.54 2.15
C MET A 54 8.15 12.95 1.75
N PHE A 55 7.16 12.94 2.64
CA PHE A 55 5.82 12.44 2.34
C PHE A 55 4.74 13.20 3.12
N GLN A 56 3.55 13.22 2.56
CA GLN A 56 2.36 13.76 3.19
C GLN A 56 1.39 12.61 3.50
N THR A 57 0.76 12.67 4.67
CA THR A 57 -0.24 11.69 5.09
C THR A 57 -1.38 12.38 5.85
N SER A 58 -2.58 11.87 5.68
CA SER A 58 -3.74 12.26 6.48
C SER A 58 -3.80 11.59 7.85
N MET A 59 -2.89 10.64 8.11
CA MET A 59 -2.83 9.94 9.39
C MET A 59 -2.20 10.84 10.46
N SER A 60 -2.87 10.98 11.60
CA SER A 60 -2.32 11.76 12.72
C SER A 60 -1.08 11.08 13.32
N LYS A 61 -0.20 11.89 13.93
CA LYS A 61 1.02 11.39 14.60
C LYS A 61 0.69 10.33 15.67
N ASP A 62 -0.38 10.55 16.44
CA ASP A 62 -0.76 9.64 17.52
C ASP A 62 -1.20 8.28 17.00
N LYS A 63 -1.91 8.24 15.86
CA LYS A 63 -2.26 6.98 15.19
C LYS A 63 -1.01 6.24 14.70
N ILE A 64 -0.05 6.96 14.15
CA ILE A 64 1.22 6.36 13.71
C ILE A 64 1.97 5.77 14.91
N VAL A 65 2.07 6.51 16.02
CA VAL A 65 2.72 6.03 17.26
C VAL A 65 1.98 4.82 17.82
N SER A 66 0.64 4.83 17.83
CA SER A 66 -0.17 3.69 18.29
C SER A 66 0.09 2.44 17.45
N LEU A 67 0.18 2.55 16.14
CA LEU A 67 0.53 1.44 15.23
C LEU A 67 1.94 0.89 15.51
N CYS A 68 2.92 1.78 15.77
CA CYS A 68 4.27 1.37 16.13
C CYS A 68 4.30 0.62 17.45
N ASN A 69 3.59 1.12 18.47
CA ASN A 69 3.50 0.46 19.78
C ASN A 69 2.80 -0.90 19.69
N MET A 70 1.72 -1.00 18.93
CA MET A 70 1.05 -2.27 18.65
C MET A 70 2.03 -3.26 18.03
N GLN A 71 2.79 -2.85 17.01
CA GLN A 71 3.77 -3.71 16.36
C GLN A 71 4.91 -4.13 17.30
N LEU A 72 5.36 -3.24 18.20
CA LEU A 72 6.40 -3.55 19.18
C LEU A 72 5.95 -4.58 20.23
N ASN A 73 4.64 -4.61 20.54
CA ASN A 73 4.11 -5.49 21.57
C ASN A 73 4.07 -6.97 21.14
N ASP A 74 3.70 -7.23 19.89
CA ASP A 74 3.49 -8.61 19.41
C ASP A 74 4.45 -9.02 18.29
N MET A 75 5.12 -8.06 17.63
CA MET A 75 5.98 -8.28 16.48
C MET A 75 5.32 -9.12 15.37
N ALA A 76 4.00 -9.03 15.25
CA ALA A 76 3.22 -9.80 14.29
C ALA A 76 3.65 -9.52 12.85
N LYS A 77 3.64 -10.57 12.01
CA LYS A 77 3.93 -10.44 10.58
C LYS A 77 2.72 -9.89 9.85
N TRP A 78 2.91 -8.80 9.13
CA TRP A 78 1.86 -8.20 8.33
C TRP A 78 1.56 -9.04 7.09
N LYS A 79 0.29 -9.32 6.88
CA LYS A 79 -0.21 -9.97 5.67
C LYS A 79 -0.61 -8.90 4.66
N ILE A 80 0.25 -8.65 3.68
CA ILE A 80 0.03 -7.64 2.67
C ILE A 80 -0.66 -8.27 1.46
N ALA A 81 -1.76 -7.66 0.99
CA ALA A 81 -2.48 -8.10 -0.19
C ALA A 81 -2.43 -7.02 -1.28
N TYR A 82 -2.17 -7.43 -2.50
CA TYR A 82 -2.09 -6.56 -3.66
C TYR A 82 -3.28 -6.76 -4.58
N ALA A 83 -3.69 -5.68 -5.24
CA ALA A 83 -4.67 -5.75 -6.31
C ALA A 83 -4.44 -4.61 -7.31
N ASN A 84 -4.42 -4.93 -8.59
CA ASN A 84 -4.34 -3.99 -9.69
C ASN A 84 -5.61 -4.05 -10.51
N ALA A 85 -6.19 -2.88 -10.83
CA ALA A 85 -7.28 -2.80 -11.79
C ALA A 85 -6.74 -3.03 -13.20
N GLU A 86 -7.41 -3.89 -13.94
CA GLU A 86 -7.12 -4.12 -15.34
C GLU A 86 -7.78 -3.05 -16.21
N GLY A 87 -7.21 -2.81 -17.38
CA GLY A 87 -7.76 -1.90 -18.37
C GLY A 87 -7.24 -2.21 -19.76
N THR A 88 -7.86 -1.59 -20.74
CA THR A 88 -7.49 -1.71 -22.16
C THR A 88 -6.92 -0.38 -22.65
N GLY A 89 -5.80 -0.42 -23.36
CA GLY A 89 -5.23 0.75 -23.99
C GLY A 89 -6.11 1.26 -25.13
N ALA A 90 -6.37 2.56 -25.15
CA ALA A 90 -7.12 3.24 -26.21
C ALA A 90 -6.53 4.61 -26.53
N LYS A 91 -6.87 5.17 -27.69
CA LYS A 91 -6.57 6.56 -28.01
C LYS A 91 -7.85 7.37 -27.92
N LYS A 92 -7.92 8.30 -26.94
CA LYS A 92 -9.09 9.18 -26.71
C LYS A 92 -8.66 10.56 -26.29
N THR A 93 -9.52 11.54 -26.53
CA THR A 93 -9.37 12.87 -25.93
C THR A 93 -9.66 12.79 -24.43
N THR A 94 -8.95 13.59 -23.64
CA THR A 94 -9.14 13.67 -22.19
C THR A 94 -9.85 14.96 -21.81
N PHE A 95 -10.31 15.05 -20.56
CA PHE A 95 -10.92 16.28 -20.04
C PHE A 95 -9.96 17.48 -20.15
N SER A 96 -8.69 17.28 -19.84
CA SER A 96 -7.67 18.34 -19.87
C SER A 96 -7.15 18.68 -21.25
N ILE A 97 -7.12 17.70 -22.19
CA ILE A 97 -6.60 17.86 -23.56
C ILE A 97 -7.64 17.32 -24.53
N ARG A 98 -8.43 18.25 -25.07
CA ARG A 98 -9.54 17.94 -25.98
C ARG A 98 -9.16 17.98 -27.46
N SER A 99 -8.03 18.62 -27.79
CA SER A 99 -7.56 18.84 -29.17
C SER A 99 -6.86 17.64 -29.79
N THR A 100 -6.32 16.75 -28.97
CA THR A 100 -5.48 15.63 -29.42
C THR A 100 -5.85 14.35 -28.70
N ALA A 101 -5.97 13.24 -29.44
CA ALA A 101 -6.18 11.93 -28.86
C ALA A 101 -4.88 11.42 -28.22
N LEU A 102 -4.90 11.21 -26.92
CA LEU A 102 -3.80 10.66 -26.13
C LEU A 102 -4.01 9.17 -25.89
N TYR A 103 -2.91 8.46 -25.62
CA TYR A 103 -3.00 7.10 -25.12
C TYR A 103 -3.55 7.12 -23.69
N VAL A 104 -4.66 6.42 -23.48
CA VAL A 104 -5.36 6.29 -22.19
C VAL A 104 -5.58 4.82 -21.89
N CYS A 105 -5.71 4.49 -20.62
CA CYS A 105 -6.13 3.17 -20.17
C CYS A 105 -7.61 3.24 -19.76
N GLU A 106 -8.47 2.55 -20.49
CA GLU A 106 -9.88 2.40 -20.13
C GLU A 106 -10.03 1.32 -19.06
N PRO A 107 -10.54 1.66 -17.87
CA PRO A 107 -10.63 0.70 -16.79
C PRO A 107 -11.68 -0.40 -17.10
N ASN A 108 -11.32 -1.64 -16.83
CA ASN A 108 -12.27 -2.73 -16.82
C ASN A 108 -13.11 -2.68 -15.52
N TYR A 109 -14.34 -2.21 -15.63
CA TYR A 109 -15.22 -2.04 -14.46
C TYR A 109 -15.51 -3.34 -13.71
N ASN A 110 -15.49 -4.50 -14.36
CA ASN A 110 -15.63 -5.79 -13.69
C ASN A 110 -14.41 -6.09 -12.82
N SER A 111 -13.21 -5.77 -13.31
CA SER A 111 -11.96 -5.84 -12.54
C SER A 111 -12.02 -4.92 -11.33
N VAL A 112 -12.45 -3.66 -11.51
CA VAL A 112 -12.61 -2.69 -10.42
C VAL A 112 -13.57 -3.19 -9.36
N LYS A 113 -14.75 -3.72 -9.74
CA LYS A 113 -15.74 -4.31 -8.81
C LYS A 113 -15.15 -5.49 -8.03
N LYS A 114 -14.40 -6.38 -8.71
CA LYS A 114 -13.74 -7.53 -8.10
C LYS A 114 -12.72 -7.11 -7.04
N ILE A 115 -11.90 -6.10 -7.36
CA ILE A 115 -10.91 -5.55 -6.43
C ILE A 115 -11.58 -4.89 -5.23
N THR A 116 -12.60 -4.06 -5.46
CA THR A 116 -13.36 -3.39 -4.40
C THR A 116 -13.97 -4.42 -3.43
N LYS A 117 -14.52 -5.52 -3.95
CA LYS A 117 -15.04 -6.62 -3.12
C LYS A 117 -13.93 -7.27 -2.29
N ARG A 118 -12.75 -7.51 -2.89
CA ARG A 118 -11.59 -8.07 -2.19
C ARG A 118 -11.09 -7.14 -1.09
N MET A 119 -10.96 -5.84 -1.36
CA MET A 119 -10.55 -4.85 -0.36
C MET A 119 -11.53 -4.80 0.83
N LYS A 120 -12.84 -4.76 0.55
CA LYS A 120 -13.87 -4.80 1.61
C LYS A 120 -13.78 -6.06 2.45
N LYS A 121 -13.47 -7.22 1.84
CA LYS A 121 -13.28 -8.48 2.57
C LYS A 121 -12.10 -8.40 3.53
N VAL A 122 -10.93 -7.93 3.07
CA VAL A 122 -9.74 -7.77 3.93
C VAL A 122 -10.03 -6.82 5.10
N MET A 123 -10.70 -5.69 4.84
CA MET A 123 -11.07 -4.72 5.89
C MET A 123 -12.05 -5.31 6.92
N LYS A 124 -12.93 -6.23 6.51
CA LYS A 124 -13.87 -6.91 7.41
C LYS A 124 -13.16 -7.94 8.26
N GLU A 125 -12.30 -8.77 7.67
CA GLU A 125 -11.49 -9.77 8.38
C GLU A 125 -10.60 -9.12 9.45
N THR A 126 -10.07 -7.93 9.19
CA THR A 126 -9.27 -7.16 10.16
C THR A 126 -10.14 -6.74 11.35
N LYS A 127 -11.35 -6.23 11.12
CA LYS A 127 -12.25 -5.82 12.21
C LYS A 127 -12.70 -6.99 13.07
N GLU A 128 -12.98 -8.15 12.48
CA GLU A 128 -13.37 -9.35 13.22
C GLU A 128 -12.23 -9.88 14.08
N SER A 129 -10.97 -9.78 13.64
CA SER A 129 -9.80 -10.14 14.43
C SER A 129 -9.55 -9.17 15.61
N GLU A 130 -9.85 -7.89 15.44
CA GLU A 130 -9.74 -6.89 16.52
C GLU A 130 -10.81 -7.11 17.60
N SER A 131 -12.06 -7.41 17.22
CA SER A 131 -13.14 -7.67 18.18
C SER A 131 -12.89 -8.94 19.00
N SER A 132 -12.36 -10.00 18.38
CA SER A 132 -12.03 -11.24 19.09
C SER A 132 -10.81 -11.13 20.01
N ALA A 133 -9.94 -10.14 19.79
CA ALA A 133 -8.79 -9.86 20.67
C ALA A 133 -9.20 -9.03 21.89
N SER A 134 -10.19 -8.13 21.78
CA SER A 134 -10.71 -7.34 22.90
C SER A 134 -11.48 -8.20 23.90
N ASP A 135 -12.28 -9.16 23.44
CA ASP A 135 -13.06 -10.06 24.29
C ASP A 135 -12.19 -11.02 25.15
N LYS A 136 -10.95 -11.28 24.72
CA LYS A 136 -10.02 -12.12 25.50
C LYS A 136 -9.34 -11.39 26.66
N ASN A 137 -9.29 -10.06 26.64
CA ASN A 137 -8.69 -9.27 27.70
C ASN A 137 -9.66 -8.95 28.85
N ASP A 138 -10.96 -9.13 28.66
CA ASP A 138 -11.97 -8.89 29.72
C ASP A 138 -12.29 -10.12 30.58
N VAL A 139 -11.67 -11.26 30.28
CA VAL A 139 -11.89 -12.52 31.03
C VAL A 139 -10.81 -12.80 32.10
N ILE A 140 -9.80 -11.93 32.23
CA ILE A 140 -8.75 -12.03 33.23
C ILE A 140 -8.84 -10.80 34.17
N LYS A 141 -9.85 -10.81 35.02
CA LYS A 141 -9.88 -10.05 36.29
C LYS A 141 -10.43 -10.95 37.38
#